data_4b2bc35e3bb6f65b8c326772c2da1f50
#
_entry.id   4b2bc35e3bb6f65b8c326772c2da1f50
#
_cell.length_a   1.000
_cell.length_b   1.000
_cell.length_c   1.000
_cell.angle_alpha   90.00
_cell.angle_beta   90.00
_cell.angle_gamma   90.00
#
_symmetry.space_group_name_H-M   'P 1'
#
loop_
_entity.id
_entity.type
_entity.pdbx_description
1 polymer ?
#
loop_
_entity_poly.entity_id
_entity_poly.type
_entity_poly.pdbx_seq_one_letter_code
_entity_poly.pdbx_strand_id
1 'polypeptide(L)'
;DENGKRTSEHNPGSLGKDPIDLTDWPPCEVPDGHPVLKDLPRFHVRGPDEKLFEEAYDWARPLTDDECMRRNLVGIDVNMAFAAGANGLLVGLAQAPTHVKAPVFDPKLPGSWLVDLSHVDLSRVKSGKEWVKLDGELLPSPFTPKGERPTGPAWYATPTVAYAQELGYDVTPTEAWVRYDNGRYLDGWYNRLRDAYIATMADLGVSADLSPQEFLAAMDGYRQHDPELAVVVSAIKATVKGGLGKLRERPRGEGWKPGQPWRALARPTWRPDIRAAIISRTRINMHRKIVKHAAFTGQYPVAILSDCAVYAADGAGPLDFLPYREDKPLPGGFKLGVNPGLVKHEGTQSVLWGEGVRDQFNAPELNLARYIKDGTVTDADNGE
;
A
#
# COMPACT_ATOMS: atom_id res chain seq x y z
N ASP A 1 -26.01 -3.07 33.12
CA ASP A 1 -26.23 -3.83 34.37
C ASP A 1 -27.59 -3.46 34.93
N GLU A 2 -28.05 -4.17 35.95
CA GLU A 2 -29.35 -3.99 36.60
C GLU A 2 -29.56 -2.58 37.20
N ASN A 3 -28.51 -1.76 37.27
CA ASN A 3 -28.53 -0.38 37.78
C ASN A 3 -28.39 0.69 36.65
N GLY A 4 -28.56 0.32 35.40
CA GLY A 4 -28.48 1.25 34.26
C GLY A 4 -27.07 1.81 33.96
N LYS A 5 -26.03 1.33 34.66
CA LYS A 5 -24.64 1.65 34.33
C LYS A 5 -24.20 0.87 33.11
N ARG A 6 -23.74 1.57 32.10
CA ARG A 6 -23.06 0.94 30.94
C ARG A 6 -21.79 0.26 31.44
N THR A 7 -21.80 -1.07 31.49
CA THR A 7 -20.58 -1.87 31.65
C THR A 7 -20.02 -2.10 30.27
N SER A 8 -18.77 -1.73 30.05
CA SER A 8 -18.05 -2.10 28.84
C SER A 8 -17.38 -3.45 29.09
N GLU A 9 -17.95 -4.52 28.55
CA GLU A 9 -17.27 -5.81 28.49
C GLU A 9 -16.22 -5.81 27.36
N HIS A 10 -15.14 -6.60 27.57
CA HIS A 10 -14.16 -6.84 26.54
C HIS A 10 -14.85 -7.61 25.40
N ASN A 11 -14.84 -7.06 24.20
CA ASN A 11 -15.28 -7.77 23.00
C ASN A 11 -14.16 -8.70 22.54
N PRO A 12 -14.35 -10.04 22.59
CA PRO A 12 -13.39 -10.99 22.03
C PRO A 12 -13.16 -10.68 20.56
N GLY A 13 -12.22 -10.35 19.99
CA GLY A 13 -12.02 -9.90 18.61
C GLY A 13 -11.83 -8.40 18.47
N SER A 14 -11.68 -7.67 19.59
CA SER A 14 -11.30 -6.26 19.63
C SER A 14 -9.81 -6.08 20.00
N LEU A 15 -9.33 -4.84 19.88
CA LEU A 15 -7.98 -4.46 20.35
C LEU A 15 -7.88 -4.29 21.88
N GLY A 16 -8.92 -4.62 22.62
CA GLY A 16 -8.98 -4.45 24.07
C GLY A 16 -9.35 -3.02 24.49
N LYS A 17 -9.29 -2.77 25.81
CA LYS A 17 -9.55 -1.46 26.40
C LYS A 17 -8.27 -0.66 26.63
N ASP A 18 -7.19 -1.38 26.92
CA ASP A 18 -5.92 -0.82 27.31
C ASP A 18 -4.93 -0.91 26.13
N PRO A 19 -4.00 0.02 26.02
CA PRO A 19 -2.89 -0.08 25.06
C PRO A 19 -1.99 -1.25 25.44
N ILE A 20 -1.22 -1.75 24.47
CA ILE A 20 -0.10 -2.66 24.74
C ILE A 20 0.93 -1.89 25.61
N ASP A 21 1.47 -2.54 26.64
CA ASP A 21 2.50 -1.93 27.47
C ASP A 21 3.67 -1.44 26.60
N LEU A 22 4.23 -0.28 26.96
CA LEU A 22 5.29 0.33 26.20
C LEU A 22 6.56 -0.54 26.13
N THR A 23 6.76 -1.39 27.13
CA THR A 23 7.91 -2.32 27.22
C THR A 23 7.71 -3.61 26.42
N ASP A 24 6.46 -3.96 26.10
CA ASP A 24 6.09 -5.15 25.33
C ASP A 24 6.10 -4.92 23.81
N TRP A 25 6.30 -3.67 23.37
CA TRP A 25 6.41 -3.39 21.95
C TRP A 25 7.69 -3.95 21.34
N PRO A 26 7.61 -4.68 20.20
CA PRO A 26 8.78 -5.07 19.43
C PRO A 26 9.60 -3.84 19.02
N PRO A 27 10.91 -3.78 19.32
CA PRO A 27 11.73 -2.65 18.90
C PRO A 27 11.68 -2.39 17.39
N CYS A 28 11.56 -3.44 16.58
CA CYS A 28 11.50 -3.32 15.12
C CYS A 28 10.21 -2.64 14.61
N GLU A 29 9.10 -2.70 15.33
CA GLU A 29 7.80 -2.18 14.85
C GLU A 29 7.56 -0.71 15.17
N VAL A 30 8.23 -0.18 16.17
CA VAL A 30 7.99 1.18 16.65
C VAL A 30 8.79 2.23 15.87
N PRO A 31 8.28 3.47 15.76
CA PRO A 31 9.03 4.57 15.17
C PRO A 31 10.22 4.98 16.03
N ASP A 32 11.19 5.63 15.40
CA ASP A 32 12.32 6.22 16.11
C ASP A 32 11.84 7.20 17.19
N GLY A 33 12.50 7.18 18.35
CA GLY A 33 12.13 7.97 19.52
C GLY A 33 11.06 7.34 20.42
N HIS A 34 10.56 6.14 20.14
CA HIS A 34 9.67 5.40 21.05
C HIS A 34 10.39 5.05 22.36
N PRO A 35 9.72 5.05 23.54
CA PRO A 35 10.34 4.75 24.84
C PRO A 35 11.10 3.44 24.90
N VAL A 36 10.69 2.39 24.20
CA VAL A 36 11.41 1.10 24.16
C VAL A 36 12.80 1.23 23.54
N LEU A 37 13.04 2.27 22.74
CA LEU A 37 14.30 2.54 22.06
C LEU A 37 15.20 3.55 22.80
N LYS A 38 14.90 3.86 24.06
CA LYS A 38 15.61 4.90 24.85
C LYS A 38 17.09 4.69 24.98
N ASP A 39 17.53 3.43 24.94
CA ASP A 39 18.95 3.03 25.11
C ASP A 39 19.74 3.02 23.79
N LEU A 40 19.08 3.30 22.65
CA LEU A 40 19.80 3.47 21.38
C LEU A 40 20.64 4.75 21.38
N PRO A 41 21.85 4.71 20.80
CA PRO A 41 22.66 5.90 20.64
C PRO A 41 21.91 7.02 19.90
N ARG A 42 22.10 8.27 20.32
CA ARG A 42 21.34 9.44 19.81
C ARG A 42 21.34 9.61 18.29
N PHE A 43 22.43 9.19 17.64
CA PHE A 43 22.61 9.34 16.19
C PHE A 43 22.54 8.00 15.45
N HIS A 44 22.09 6.93 16.12
CA HIS A 44 21.93 5.64 15.49
C HIS A 44 20.77 5.68 14.47
N VAL A 45 21.07 5.35 13.23
CA VAL A 45 20.10 5.16 12.15
C VAL A 45 19.85 3.68 12.01
N ARG A 46 18.64 3.24 12.34
CA ARG A 46 18.27 1.82 12.28
C ARG A 46 18.20 1.32 10.84
N GLY A 47 18.90 0.23 10.57
CA GLY A 47 18.88 -0.48 9.30
C GLY A 47 17.61 -1.32 9.07
N PRO A 48 17.50 -1.98 7.90
CA PRO A 48 16.38 -2.86 7.58
C PRO A 48 16.25 -4.07 8.51
N ASP A 49 17.36 -4.53 9.10
CA ASP A 49 17.43 -5.61 10.07
C ASP A 49 17.08 -5.17 11.51
N GLU A 50 16.91 -3.89 11.76
CA GLU A 50 16.54 -3.32 13.05
C GLU A 50 15.13 -2.72 13.05
N LYS A 51 14.56 -2.40 11.88
CA LYS A 51 13.30 -1.67 11.76
C LYS A 51 12.42 -2.22 10.65
N LEU A 52 11.16 -2.50 11.01
CA LEU A 52 10.11 -2.81 10.05
C LEU A 52 9.78 -1.56 9.23
N PHE A 53 10.14 -1.58 7.95
CA PHE A 53 9.94 -0.46 7.04
C PHE A 53 8.95 -0.83 5.92
N GLU A 54 7.67 -0.97 6.31
CA GLU A 54 6.57 -1.20 5.37
C GLU A 54 5.90 0.13 5.03
N GLU A 55 6.27 0.68 3.87
CA GLU A 55 5.66 1.89 3.30
C GLU A 55 5.14 1.61 1.88
N ALA A 56 4.31 2.51 1.36
CA ALA A 56 3.81 2.42 0.00
C ALA A 56 4.94 2.63 -1.02
N TYR A 57 4.72 2.24 -2.26
CA TYR A 57 5.69 2.48 -3.31
C TYR A 57 5.98 3.96 -3.53
N ASP A 58 7.25 4.24 -3.77
CA ASP A 58 7.76 5.45 -4.39
C ASP A 58 8.93 5.04 -5.29
N TRP A 59 8.60 4.61 -6.51
CA TRP A 59 9.53 4.02 -7.45
C TRP A 59 9.31 4.56 -8.86
N ALA A 60 10.39 4.78 -9.57
CA ALA A 60 10.38 5.12 -10.99
C ALA A 60 11.66 4.61 -11.65
N ARG A 61 11.63 4.53 -12.97
CA ARG A 61 12.78 4.21 -13.81
C ARG A 61 12.80 5.07 -15.07
N PRO A 62 13.93 5.18 -15.75
CA PRO A 62 13.99 5.75 -17.10
C PRO A 62 13.06 5.00 -18.06
N LEU A 63 12.63 5.67 -19.13
CA LEU A 63 11.91 5.04 -20.23
C LEU A 63 12.88 4.17 -21.05
N THR A 64 12.38 3.06 -21.57
CA THR A 64 13.08 2.30 -22.62
C THR A 64 12.94 3.00 -23.96
N ASP A 65 13.77 2.62 -24.96
CA ASP A 65 13.70 3.18 -26.31
C ASP A 65 12.30 2.98 -26.92
N ASP A 66 11.69 1.81 -26.72
CA ASP A 66 10.33 1.52 -27.20
C ASP A 66 9.28 2.40 -26.51
N GLU A 67 9.44 2.69 -25.22
CA GLU A 67 8.54 3.57 -24.47
C GLU A 67 8.70 5.04 -24.88
N CYS A 68 9.91 5.48 -25.23
CA CYS A 68 10.16 6.81 -25.78
C CYS A 68 9.46 7.04 -27.12
N MET A 69 9.16 5.97 -27.86
CA MET A 69 8.42 6.04 -29.13
C MET A 69 6.90 6.14 -28.94
N ARG A 70 6.39 5.93 -27.72
CA ARG A 70 4.97 6.13 -27.38
C ARG A 70 4.64 7.61 -27.26
N ARG A 71 3.33 7.91 -27.34
CA ARG A 71 2.86 9.30 -27.30
C ARG A 71 2.58 9.79 -25.88
N ASN A 72 2.08 8.91 -25.02
CA ASN A 72 1.49 9.27 -23.74
C ASN A 72 2.05 8.44 -22.58
N LEU A 73 2.09 9.08 -21.42
CA LEU A 73 2.20 8.46 -20.12
C LEU A 73 0.80 8.48 -19.49
N VAL A 74 0.24 7.32 -19.19
CA VAL A 74 -1.12 7.18 -18.68
C VAL A 74 -1.07 6.62 -17.26
N GLY A 75 -1.60 7.38 -16.30
CA GLY A 75 -1.72 7.00 -14.89
C GLY A 75 -3.02 6.30 -14.58
N ILE A 76 -2.95 5.18 -13.87
CA ILE A 76 -4.07 4.51 -13.24
C ILE A 76 -3.89 4.48 -11.74
N ASP A 77 -4.97 4.71 -10.98
CA ASP A 77 -4.95 4.78 -9.53
C ASP A 77 -5.96 3.79 -8.93
N VAL A 78 -5.58 3.12 -7.85
CA VAL A 78 -6.44 2.12 -7.20
C VAL A 78 -7.42 2.80 -6.24
N ASN A 79 -8.71 2.63 -6.50
CA ASN A 79 -9.75 3.15 -5.63
C ASN A 79 -9.65 2.58 -4.21
N MET A 80 -9.54 3.47 -3.20
CA MET A 80 -9.50 3.12 -1.78
C MET A 80 -8.52 1.97 -1.47
N ALA A 81 -7.31 2.03 -2.03
CA ALA A 81 -6.31 0.96 -1.99
C ALA A 81 -6.02 0.41 -0.59
N PHE A 82 -5.84 1.29 0.40
CA PHE A 82 -5.58 0.88 1.78
C PHE A 82 -6.79 0.23 2.45
N ALA A 83 -8.01 0.67 2.14
CA ALA A 83 -9.21 -0.01 2.60
C ALA A 83 -9.32 -1.42 1.97
N ALA A 84 -9.04 -1.54 0.68
CA ALA A 84 -8.98 -2.83 -0.01
C ALA A 84 -7.88 -3.73 0.57
N GLY A 85 -6.73 -3.17 0.94
CA GLY A 85 -5.65 -3.88 1.64
C GLY A 85 -6.04 -4.39 3.04
N ALA A 86 -6.93 -3.68 3.72
CA ALA A 86 -7.43 -4.07 5.04
C ALA A 86 -8.50 -5.18 5.00
N ASN A 87 -9.18 -5.36 3.88
CA ASN A 87 -10.28 -6.33 3.72
C ASN A 87 -9.82 -7.78 3.94
N GLY A 88 -10.38 -8.45 4.93
CA GLY A 88 -10.05 -9.83 5.28
C GLY A 88 -8.61 -10.03 5.80
N LEU A 89 -7.93 -8.96 6.21
CA LEU A 89 -6.57 -9.03 6.77
C LEU A 89 -6.63 -9.56 8.21
N LEU A 90 -5.87 -10.61 8.48
CA LEU A 90 -5.62 -11.05 9.86
C LEU A 90 -4.63 -10.08 10.52
N VAL A 91 -4.99 -9.57 11.69
CA VAL A 91 -4.16 -8.68 12.52
C VAL A 91 -4.19 -9.15 13.96
N GLY A 92 -3.13 -8.85 14.71
CA GLY A 92 -3.11 -9.14 16.13
C GLY A 92 -4.18 -8.34 16.89
N LEU A 93 -4.76 -8.95 17.93
CA LEU A 93 -5.78 -8.34 18.77
C LEU A 93 -5.18 -7.73 20.05
N ALA A 94 -5.74 -8.02 21.21
CA ALA A 94 -5.41 -7.36 22.48
C ALA A 94 -4.09 -7.83 23.10
N GLN A 95 -3.68 -9.08 22.85
CA GLN A 95 -2.49 -9.64 23.49
C GLN A 95 -1.20 -9.07 22.91
N ALA A 96 -0.21 -8.94 23.78
CA ALA A 96 1.14 -8.56 23.38
C ALA A 96 1.74 -9.60 22.40
N PRO A 97 2.62 -9.17 21.49
CA PRO A 97 3.29 -10.10 20.57
C PRO A 97 4.28 -11.00 21.30
N THR A 98 4.51 -12.17 20.73
CA THR A 98 5.48 -13.14 21.24
C THR A 98 6.75 -13.15 20.37
N HIS A 99 7.90 -13.04 21.01
CA HIS A 99 9.20 -13.16 20.33
C HIS A 99 9.56 -14.63 20.11
N VAL A 100 9.93 -15.00 18.89
CA VAL A 100 10.30 -16.37 18.50
C VAL A 100 11.61 -16.35 17.71
N LYS A 101 12.56 -17.20 18.12
CA LYS A 101 13.83 -17.42 17.38
C LYS A 101 13.71 -18.60 16.46
N ALA A 102 14.27 -18.51 15.27
CA ALA A 102 14.22 -19.50 14.21
C ALA A 102 12.81 -20.07 13.97
N PRO A 103 11.78 -19.22 13.75
CA PRO A 103 10.41 -19.68 13.58
C PRO A 103 10.20 -20.33 12.21
N VAL A 104 9.26 -21.27 12.16
CA VAL A 104 8.69 -21.69 10.87
C VAL A 104 7.68 -20.63 10.43
N PHE A 105 7.80 -20.13 9.19
CA PHE A 105 6.90 -19.13 8.67
C PHE A 105 5.47 -19.69 8.47
N ASP A 106 4.48 -19.00 9.03
CA ASP A 106 3.07 -19.26 8.81
C ASP A 106 2.38 -18.01 8.21
N PRO A 107 1.89 -18.08 6.95
CA PRO A 107 1.24 -16.96 6.27
C PRO A 107 -0.10 -16.53 6.91
N LYS A 108 -0.65 -17.33 7.82
CA LYS A 108 -1.88 -17.04 8.57
C LYS A 108 -1.60 -16.40 9.94
N LEU A 109 -0.36 -16.34 10.37
CA LEU A 109 0.02 -15.80 11.66
C LEU A 109 0.50 -14.35 11.49
N PRO A 110 -0.25 -13.33 11.96
CA PRO A 110 0.19 -11.94 11.89
C PRO A 110 1.48 -11.74 12.69
N GLY A 111 2.43 -11.01 12.10
CA GLY A 111 3.69 -10.74 12.75
C GLY A 111 4.65 -9.94 11.90
N SER A 112 5.80 -9.66 12.52
CA SER A 112 6.98 -9.08 11.89
C SER A 112 8.07 -10.16 11.88
N TRP A 113 8.66 -10.39 10.71
CA TRP A 113 9.56 -11.50 10.44
C TRP A 113 10.89 -10.97 9.93
N LEU A 114 11.99 -11.36 10.56
CA LEU A 114 13.35 -11.09 10.08
C LEU A 114 13.76 -12.19 9.11
N VAL A 115 13.87 -11.83 7.83
CA VAL A 115 14.17 -12.80 6.77
C VAL A 115 15.00 -12.15 5.67
N ASP A 116 15.89 -12.92 5.04
CA ASP A 116 16.61 -12.51 3.85
C ASP A 116 15.83 -12.89 2.60
N LEU A 117 15.41 -11.88 1.83
CA LEU A 117 14.70 -12.03 0.56
C LEU A 117 15.56 -11.58 -0.65
N SER A 118 16.87 -11.41 -0.47
CA SER A 118 17.79 -10.99 -1.54
C SER A 118 17.90 -12.02 -2.67
N HIS A 119 17.58 -13.29 -2.39
CA HIS A 119 17.60 -14.38 -3.36
C HIS A 119 16.40 -14.39 -4.31
N VAL A 120 15.36 -13.60 -4.07
CA VAL A 120 14.17 -13.56 -4.93
C VAL A 120 14.50 -12.87 -6.25
N ASP A 121 14.36 -13.61 -7.34
CA ASP A 121 14.61 -13.13 -8.69
C ASP A 121 13.28 -12.82 -9.40
N LEU A 122 13.01 -11.55 -9.67
CA LEU A 122 11.79 -11.10 -10.33
C LEU A 122 11.77 -11.40 -11.83
N SER A 123 12.90 -11.79 -12.43
CA SER A 123 12.92 -12.25 -13.82
C SER A 123 12.22 -13.60 -14.03
N ARG A 124 12.01 -14.36 -12.95
CA ARG A 124 11.36 -15.67 -12.96
C ARG A 124 10.48 -15.85 -11.72
N VAL A 125 9.20 -15.64 -11.85
CA VAL A 125 8.25 -15.72 -10.75
C VAL A 125 7.04 -16.61 -11.10
N LYS A 126 6.35 -17.09 -10.08
CA LYS A 126 5.03 -17.71 -10.26
C LYS A 126 3.95 -16.66 -10.41
N SER A 127 3.09 -16.83 -11.42
CA SER A 127 1.83 -16.09 -11.58
C SER A 127 0.68 -17.11 -11.53
N GLY A 128 0.10 -17.30 -10.36
CA GLY A 128 -0.79 -18.40 -10.07
C GLY A 128 -0.04 -19.73 -9.98
N LYS A 129 -0.33 -20.69 -10.86
CA LYS A 129 0.33 -22.00 -10.89
C LYS A 129 1.53 -22.09 -11.84
N GLU A 130 1.71 -21.11 -12.70
CA GLU A 130 2.70 -21.14 -13.79
C GLU A 130 3.90 -20.27 -13.46
N TRP A 131 5.08 -20.72 -13.89
CA TRP A 131 6.27 -19.91 -13.89
C TRP A 131 6.28 -19.01 -15.13
N VAL A 132 6.46 -17.69 -14.93
CA VAL A 132 6.55 -16.71 -16.00
C VAL A 132 7.94 -16.08 -16.00
N LYS A 133 8.43 -15.76 -17.19
CA LYS A 133 9.64 -14.95 -17.40
C LYS A 133 9.23 -13.52 -17.61
N LEU A 134 9.91 -12.61 -16.94
CA LEU A 134 9.68 -11.16 -16.98
C LEU A 134 11.03 -10.45 -17.16
N ASP A 135 10.98 -9.19 -17.54
CA ASP A 135 12.15 -8.33 -17.42
C ASP A 135 12.20 -7.78 -15.97
N GLY A 136 13.05 -8.38 -15.15
CA GLY A 136 13.19 -8.03 -13.74
C GLY A 136 13.75 -6.63 -13.50
N GLU A 137 14.46 -6.06 -14.46
CA GLU A 137 15.01 -4.69 -14.36
C GLU A 137 13.91 -3.62 -14.55
N LEU A 138 12.83 -3.98 -15.25
CA LEU A 138 11.68 -3.09 -15.47
C LEU A 138 10.60 -3.21 -14.38
N LEU A 139 10.82 -4.08 -13.37
CA LEU A 139 9.89 -4.30 -12.27
C LEU A 139 10.43 -3.74 -10.95
N PRO A 140 9.58 -3.04 -10.16
CA PRO A 140 9.95 -2.72 -8.78
C PRO A 140 9.99 -3.97 -7.93
N SER A 141 10.92 -4.06 -7.00
CA SER A 141 10.85 -5.09 -5.96
C SER A 141 9.64 -4.86 -5.04
N PRO A 142 8.83 -5.90 -4.74
CA PRO A 142 7.72 -5.75 -3.80
C PRO A 142 8.17 -5.71 -2.34
N PHE A 143 9.45 -5.93 -2.08
CA PHE A 143 10.01 -6.07 -0.72
C PHE A 143 10.52 -4.77 -0.14
N THR A 144 10.69 -3.73 -0.95
CA THR A 144 11.11 -2.40 -0.50
C THR A 144 10.16 -1.32 -1.02
N PRO A 145 9.96 -0.23 -0.27
CA PRO A 145 9.13 0.89 -0.76
C PRO A 145 9.70 1.60 -1.99
N LYS A 146 11.04 1.62 -2.11
CA LYS A 146 11.74 2.21 -3.26
C LYS A 146 11.85 1.27 -4.46
N GLY A 147 11.29 0.06 -4.37
CA GLY A 147 11.35 -0.93 -5.44
C GLY A 147 12.74 -1.52 -5.67
N GLU A 148 13.69 -1.23 -4.81
CA GLU A 148 15.06 -1.76 -4.86
C GLU A 148 15.08 -3.22 -4.39
N ARG A 149 15.98 -4.01 -4.95
CA ARG A 149 16.18 -5.39 -4.52
C ARG A 149 16.79 -5.42 -3.10
N PRO A 150 16.24 -6.24 -2.17
CA PRO A 150 16.86 -6.43 -0.87
C PRO A 150 18.31 -6.93 -0.98
N THR A 151 19.18 -6.47 -0.10
CA THR A 151 20.60 -6.84 -0.09
C THR A 151 20.99 -7.75 1.09
N GLY A 152 20.05 -8.09 1.95
CA GLY A 152 20.25 -8.94 3.11
C GLY A 152 19.03 -9.04 4.00
N PRO A 153 19.18 -9.53 5.25
CA PRO A 153 18.09 -9.67 6.21
C PRO A 153 17.38 -8.33 6.48
N ALA A 154 16.05 -8.38 6.52
CA ALA A 154 15.24 -7.23 6.88
C ALA A 154 13.95 -7.69 7.59
N TRP A 155 13.36 -6.78 8.36
CA TRP A 155 12.05 -7.01 8.97
C TRP A 155 10.93 -6.75 7.97
N TYR A 156 10.03 -7.72 7.83
CA TYR A 156 8.87 -7.65 6.96
C TYR A 156 7.59 -8.06 7.69
N ALA A 157 6.48 -7.46 7.33
CA ALA A 157 5.16 -7.91 7.77
C ALA A 157 4.78 -9.24 7.07
N THR A 158 3.92 -10.03 7.72
CA THR A 158 3.45 -11.33 7.19
C THR A 158 3.04 -11.29 5.70
N PRO A 159 2.27 -10.28 5.18
CA PRO A 159 1.90 -10.30 3.78
C PRO A 159 3.10 -10.22 2.81
N THR A 160 4.16 -9.51 3.18
CA THR A 160 5.37 -9.39 2.34
C THR A 160 6.11 -10.71 2.26
N VAL A 161 6.30 -11.40 3.38
CA VAL A 161 6.98 -12.71 3.41
C VAL A 161 6.15 -13.79 2.70
N ALA A 162 4.82 -13.79 2.92
CA ALA A 162 3.91 -14.70 2.23
C ALA A 162 3.95 -14.52 0.71
N TYR A 163 4.18 -13.30 0.25
CA TYR A 163 4.26 -13.04 -1.18
C TYR A 163 5.54 -13.61 -1.82
N ALA A 164 6.67 -13.63 -1.12
CA ALA A 164 7.86 -14.31 -1.62
C ALA A 164 7.59 -15.80 -1.89
N GLN A 165 6.85 -16.48 -0.98
CA GLN A 165 6.41 -17.87 -1.21
C GLN A 165 5.43 -17.98 -2.40
N GLU A 166 4.51 -17.02 -2.54
CA GLU A 166 3.59 -16.97 -3.69
C GLU A 166 4.34 -16.84 -5.02
N LEU A 167 5.41 -16.04 -5.04
CA LEU A 167 6.31 -15.90 -6.20
C LEU A 167 7.14 -17.16 -6.48
N GLY A 168 7.10 -18.17 -5.60
CA GLY A 168 7.72 -19.48 -5.76
C GLY A 168 9.05 -19.65 -5.07
N TYR A 169 9.39 -18.76 -4.12
CA TYR A 169 10.66 -18.79 -3.39
C TYR A 169 10.47 -19.24 -1.95
N ASP A 170 11.42 -20.02 -1.45
CA ASP A 170 11.43 -20.43 -0.06
C ASP A 170 11.81 -19.26 0.85
N VAL A 171 11.28 -19.28 2.07
CA VAL A 171 11.57 -18.27 3.09
C VAL A 171 11.97 -18.95 4.39
N THR A 172 13.03 -18.45 5.02
CA THR A 172 13.54 -18.99 6.28
C THR A 172 13.79 -17.82 7.23
N PRO A 173 12.80 -17.41 8.02
CA PRO A 173 12.97 -16.35 9.00
C PRO A 173 13.95 -16.79 10.11
N THR A 174 14.80 -15.88 10.52
CA THR A 174 15.73 -16.09 11.65
C THR A 174 15.11 -15.68 12.98
N GLU A 175 14.16 -14.74 12.94
CA GLU A 175 13.50 -14.17 14.12
C GLU A 175 12.10 -13.68 13.76
N ALA A 176 11.18 -13.68 14.70
CA ALA A 176 9.85 -13.09 14.50
C ALA A 176 9.25 -12.58 15.81
N TRP A 177 8.39 -11.57 15.64
CA TRP A 177 7.41 -11.14 16.63
C TRP A 177 6.02 -11.47 16.10
N VAL A 178 5.37 -12.45 16.71
CA VAL A 178 4.11 -13.03 16.21
C VAL A 178 2.94 -12.78 17.16
N ARG A 179 1.72 -12.77 16.63
CA ARG A 179 0.49 -12.53 17.38
C ARG A 179 -0.45 -13.71 17.25
N TYR A 180 -0.45 -14.57 18.27
CA TYR A 180 -1.31 -15.76 18.33
C TYR A 180 -2.78 -15.38 18.53
N ASP A 181 -3.06 -14.35 19.34
CA ASP A 181 -4.40 -13.74 19.44
C ASP A 181 -4.60 -12.80 18.25
N ASN A 182 -5.39 -13.24 17.25
CA ASN A 182 -5.56 -12.52 16.00
C ASN A 182 -6.96 -12.70 15.40
N GLY A 183 -7.32 -11.81 14.49
CA GLY A 183 -8.62 -11.86 13.83
C GLY A 183 -8.77 -10.82 12.73
N ARG A 184 -9.92 -10.82 12.07
CA ARG A 184 -10.29 -9.88 11.00
C ARG A 184 -10.90 -8.59 11.57
N TYR A 185 -10.19 -7.96 12.46
CA TYR A 185 -10.66 -6.76 13.18
C TYR A 185 -11.11 -5.62 12.27
N LEU A 186 -10.49 -5.48 11.10
CA LEU A 186 -10.72 -4.37 10.17
C LEU A 186 -11.95 -4.55 9.26
N ASP A 187 -12.54 -5.75 9.19
CA ASP A 187 -13.63 -6.03 8.25
C ASP A 187 -14.87 -5.14 8.47
N GLY A 188 -15.24 -4.91 9.71
CA GLY A 188 -16.37 -4.02 10.03
C GLY A 188 -16.14 -2.57 9.62
N TRP A 189 -14.91 -2.07 9.79
CA TRP A 189 -14.50 -0.74 9.33
C TRP A 189 -14.47 -0.67 7.79
N TYR A 190 -13.87 -1.66 7.13
CA TYR A 190 -13.83 -1.74 5.68
C TYR A 190 -15.22 -1.79 5.06
N ASN A 191 -16.09 -2.68 5.53
CA ASN A 191 -17.41 -2.87 4.96
C ASN A 191 -18.24 -1.58 5.02
N ARG A 192 -18.25 -0.88 6.15
CA ARG A 192 -18.97 0.39 6.29
C ARG A 192 -18.48 1.47 5.34
N LEU A 193 -17.17 1.62 5.20
CA LEU A 193 -16.58 2.64 4.31
C LEU A 193 -16.75 2.28 2.83
N ARG A 194 -16.60 1.00 2.48
CA ARG A 194 -16.87 0.50 1.13
C ARG A 194 -18.33 0.77 0.72
N ASP A 195 -19.27 0.38 1.57
CA ASP A 195 -20.69 0.48 1.23
C ASP A 195 -21.13 1.94 1.11
N ALA A 196 -20.67 2.81 2.03
CA ALA A 196 -20.90 4.24 1.93
C ALA A 196 -20.27 4.84 0.66
N TYR A 197 -19.04 4.45 0.33
CA TYR A 197 -18.35 4.93 -0.86
C TYR A 197 -19.08 4.52 -2.14
N ILE A 198 -19.45 3.23 -2.27
CA ILE A 198 -20.13 2.71 -3.47
C ILE A 198 -21.50 3.35 -3.63
N ALA A 199 -22.28 3.48 -2.56
CA ALA A 199 -23.60 4.12 -2.60
C ALA A 199 -23.49 5.59 -3.06
N THR A 200 -22.59 6.37 -2.43
CA THR A 200 -22.40 7.79 -2.79
C THR A 200 -21.90 7.94 -4.23
N MET A 201 -21.03 7.05 -4.72
CA MET A 201 -20.58 7.09 -6.11
C MET A 201 -21.68 6.73 -7.09
N ALA A 202 -22.56 5.78 -6.73
CA ALA A 202 -23.74 5.44 -7.54
C ALA A 202 -24.72 6.63 -7.65
N ASP A 203 -24.97 7.35 -6.54
CA ASP A 203 -25.77 8.58 -6.53
C ASP A 203 -25.14 9.69 -7.40
N LEU A 204 -23.82 9.69 -7.55
CA LEU A 204 -23.07 10.57 -8.47
C LEU A 204 -23.02 10.06 -9.92
N GLY A 205 -23.74 8.98 -10.24
CA GLY A 205 -23.80 8.40 -11.59
C GLY A 205 -22.66 7.42 -11.91
N VAL A 206 -21.83 7.06 -10.93
CA VAL A 206 -20.73 6.10 -11.11
C VAL A 206 -21.06 4.79 -10.42
N SER A 207 -21.85 3.95 -11.09
CA SER A 207 -22.25 2.65 -10.54
C SER A 207 -21.29 1.51 -10.90
N ALA A 208 -21.44 0.37 -10.21
CA ALA A 208 -20.52 -0.76 -10.35
C ALA A 208 -20.78 -1.63 -11.59
N ASP A 209 -21.89 -1.44 -12.27
CA ASP A 209 -22.36 -2.18 -13.45
C ASP A 209 -22.04 -1.50 -14.79
N LEU A 210 -21.44 -0.31 -14.76
CA LEU A 210 -21.01 0.40 -15.96
C LEU A 210 -19.94 -0.40 -16.74
N SER A 211 -20.05 -0.37 -18.07
CA SER A 211 -18.96 -0.85 -18.93
C SER A 211 -17.68 -0.02 -18.69
N PRO A 212 -16.50 -0.52 -19.08
CA PRO A 212 -15.25 0.23 -18.89
C PRO A 212 -15.29 1.64 -19.49
N GLN A 213 -15.86 1.81 -20.67
CA GLN A 213 -15.98 3.09 -21.36
C GLN A 213 -16.93 4.04 -20.62
N GLU A 214 -18.12 3.54 -20.23
CA GLU A 214 -19.10 4.31 -19.46
C GLU A 214 -18.55 4.72 -18.10
N PHE A 215 -17.81 3.81 -17.43
CA PHE A 215 -17.14 4.10 -16.17
C PHE A 215 -16.13 5.26 -16.30
N LEU A 216 -15.28 5.22 -17.33
CA LEU A 216 -14.31 6.29 -17.56
C LEU A 216 -15.01 7.63 -17.83
N ALA A 217 -16.05 7.63 -18.67
CA ALA A 217 -16.84 8.84 -18.94
C ALA A 217 -17.55 9.38 -17.69
N ALA A 218 -18.15 8.50 -16.87
CA ALA A 218 -18.80 8.89 -15.63
C ALA A 218 -17.81 9.46 -14.60
N MET A 219 -16.58 8.89 -14.53
CA MET A 219 -15.52 9.38 -13.63
C MET A 219 -15.00 10.75 -13.96
N ASP A 220 -15.01 11.15 -15.24
CA ASP A 220 -14.48 12.44 -15.69
C ASP A 220 -15.30 13.63 -15.16
N GLY A 221 -16.60 13.47 -14.97
CA GLY A 221 -17.50 14.56 -14.57
C GLY A 221 -18.19 14.43 -13.22
N TYR A 222 -17.98 13.36 -12.46
CA TYR A 222 -18.81 13.07 -11.27
C TYR A 222 -18.81 14.17 -10.19
N ARG A 223 -17.69 14.91 -10.04
CA ARG A 223 -17.57 15.97 -9.02
C ARG A 223 -18.40 17.20 -9.34
N GLN A 224 -18.63 17.46 -10.62
CA GLN A 224 -19.44 18.57 -11.10
C GLN A 224 -20.93 18.23 -11.10
N HIS A 225 -21.28 16.94 -11.11
CA HIS A 225 -22.65 16.46 -11.12
C HIS A 225 -23.39 16.86 -9.83
N ASP A 226 -22.80 16.58 -8.68
CA ASP A 226 -23.28 17.03 -7.37
C ASP A 226 -22.06 17.34 -6.45
N PRO A 227 -21.74 18.64 -6.30
CA PRO A 227 -20.61 19.05 -5.47
C PRO A 227 -20.74 18.68 -3.98
N GLU A 228 -21.98 18.60 -3.45
CA GLU A 228 -22.19 18.26 -2.03
C GLU A 228 -21.88 16.77 -1.79
N LEU A 229 -22.40 15.88 -2.65
CA LEU A 229 -22.05 14.46 -2.59
C LEU A 229 -20.56 14.22 -2.87
N ALA A 230 -19.92 15.01 -3.73
CA ALA A 230 -18.47 14.93 -3.95
C ALA A 230 -17.67 15.23 -2.68
N VAL A 231 -18.16 16.13 -1.82
CA VAL A 231 -17.56 16.38 -0.48
C VAL A 231 -17.70 15.14 0.42
N VAL A 232 -18.85 14.45 0.37
CA VAL A 232 -19.06 13.19 1.14
C VAL A 232 -18.05 12.13 0.70
N VAL A 233 -17.84 11.93 -0.61
CA VAL A 233 -16.81 11.01 -1.13
C VAL A 233 -15.42 11.38 -0.60
N SER A 234 -15.09 12.67 -0.60
CA SER A 234 -13.81 13.18 -0.08
C SER A 234 -13.66 12.92 1.40
N ALA A 235 -14.73 13.09 2.20
CA ALA A 235 -14.73 12.78 3.63
C ALA A 235 -14.54 11.28 3.91
N ILE A 236 -15.18 10.39 3.13
CA ILE A 236 -14.97 8.94 3.24
C ILE A 236 -13.50 8.59 2.96
N LYS A 237 -12.91 9.11 1.90
CA LYS A 237 -11.50 8.90 1.56
C LYS A 237 -10.55 9.45 2.64
N ALA A 238 -10.84 10.63 3.18
CA ALA A 238 -10.08 11.22 4.29
C ALA A 238 -10.17 10.36 5.57
N THR A 239 -11.33 9.73 5.83
CA THR A 239 -11.50 8.80 6.97
C THR A 239 -10.60 7.57 6.82
N VAL A 240 -10.46 7.01 5.61
CA VAL A 240 -9.52 5.89 5.35
C VAL A 240 -8.08 6.32 5.62
N LYS A 241 -7.63 7.42 5.02
CA LYS A 241 -6.26 7.94 5.20
C LYS A 241 -5.98 8.30 6.65
N GLY A 242 -6.90 9.01 7.30
CA GLY A 242 -6.79 9.40 8.70
C GLY A 242 -6.78 8.19 9.66
N GLY A 243 -7.59 7.17 9.38
CA GLY A 243 -7.58 5.91 10.14
C GLY A 243 -6.23 5.22 10.11
N LEU A 244 -5.64 5.09 8.91
CA LEU A 244 -4.31 4.52 8.73
C LEU A 244 -3.22 5.33 9.45
N GLY A 245 -3.29 6.68 9.37
CA GLY A 245 -2.38 7.58 10.05
C GLY A 245 -2.44 7.45 11.58
N LYS A 246 -3.65 7.25 12.13
CA LYS A 246 -3.86 7.09 13.58
C LYS A 246 -3.24 5.82 14.15
N LEU A 247 -3.11 4.77 13.37
CA LEU A 247 -2.45 3.53 13.79
C LEU A 247 -0.97 3.71 14.16
N ARG A 248 -0.29 4.73 13.60
CA ARG A 248 1.12 5.04 13.87
C ARG A 248 1.34 6.54 14.09
N GLU A 249 0.39 7.19 14.77
CA GLU A 249 0.52 8.62 15.05
C GLU A 249 1.81 8.93 15.80
N ARG A 250 2.61 9.83 15.25
CA ARG A 250 3.89 10.29 15.82
C ARG A 250 3.66 11.36 16.88
N PRO A 251 4.65 11.63 17.74
CA PRO A 251 4.55 12.75 18.68
C PRO A 251 4.37 14.07 17.94
N ARG A 252 3.63 14.97 18.57
CA ARG A 252 3.40 16.34 18.08
C ARG A 252 3.67 17.33 19.20
N GLY A 253 4.13 18.50 18.84
CA GLY A 253 4.37 19.63 19.73
C GLY A 253 5.84 19.93 20.01
N GLU A 254 6.11 21.19 20.25
CA GLU A 254 7.41 21.66 20.69
C GLU A 254 7.71 21.13 22.09
N GLY A 255 8.91 20.65 22.33
CA GLY A 255 9.35 20.15 23.63
C GLY A 255 9.29 18.63 23.84
N TRP A 256 8.70 17.83 22.94
CA TRP A 256 8.84 16.39 23.02
C TRP A 256 10.29 15.96 22.72
N LYS A 257 10.81 15.02 23.53
CA LYS A 257 12.15 14.47 23.36
C LYS A 257 12.09 12.96 23.06
N PRO A 258 13.00 12.41 22.24
CA PRO A 258 13.11 10.97 22.04
C PRO A 258 13.19 10.21 23.37
N GLY A 259 12.49 9.08 23.43
CA GLY A 259 12.36 8.27 24.64
C GLY A 259 11.21 8.68 25.58
N GLN A 260 10.55 9.81 25.34
CA GLN A 260 9.37 10.22 26.12
C GLN A 260 8.08 9.67 25.50
N PRO A 261 7.13 9.19 26.33
CA PRO A 261 5.81 8.83 25.87
C PRO A 261 5.07 10.02 25.26
N TRP A 262 4.19 9.77 24.30
CA TRP A 262 3.30 10.78 23.73
C TRP A 262 1.84 10.29 23.78
N ARG A 263 0.89 11.23 23.68
CA ARG A 263 -0.54 10.98 23.90
C ARG A 263 -1.12 9.81 23.10
N ALA A 264 -0.64 9.57 21.88
CA ALA A 264 -1.18 8.50 21.05
C ALA A 264 -0.92 7.11 21.61
N LEU A 265 0.22 6.91 22.30
CA LEU A 265 0.59 5.62 22.91
C LEU A 265 -0.39 5.13 23.98
N ALA A 266 -1.18 6.03 24.55
CA ALA A 266 -2.23 5.69 25.53
C ALA A 266 -3.51 5.10 24.90
N ARG A 267 -3.51 4.84 23.58
CA ARG A 267 -4.69 4.33 22.89
C ARG A 267 -4.47 2.88 22.42
N PRO A 268 -5.43 1.97 22.65
CA PRO A 268 -5.36 0.60 22.11
C PRO A 268 -5.29 0.57 20.57
N THR A 269 -5.75 1.63 19.91
CA THR A 269 -5.70 1.79 18.45
C THR A 269 -4.37 2.31 17.93
N TRP A 270 -3.37 2.58 18.77
CA TRP A 270 -2.01 2.84 18.30
C TRP A 270 -1.33 1.51 18.01
N ARG A 271 -1.33 1.12 16.73
CA ARG A 271 -0.95 -0.21 16.24
C ARG A 271 -0.14 -0.10 14.95
N PRO A 272 1.17 0.23 15.08
CA PRO A 272 2.08 0.32 13.93
C PRO A 272 2.19 -0.99 13.15
N ASP A 273 2.06 -2.13 13.80
CA ASP A 273 2.00 -3.47 13.19
C ASP A 273 0.81 -3.62 12.22
N ILE A 274 -0.38 -3.17 12.62
CA ILE A 274 -1.57 -3.19 11.77
C ILE A 274 -1.39 -2.28 10.56
N ARG A 275 -0.85 -1.06 10.78
CA ARG A 275 -0.53 -0.16 9.67
C ARG A 275 0.43 -0.79 8.68
N ALA A 276 1.52 -1.36 9.16
CA ALA A 276 2.52 -2.03 8.35
C ALA A 276 1.90 -3.17 7.51
N ALA A 277 1.07 -4.01 8.12
CA ALA A 277 0.40 -5.11 7.43
C ALA A 277 -0.58 -4.63 6.34
N ILE A 278 -1.33 -3.53 6.56
CA ILE A 278 -2.21 -2.93 5.56
C ILE A 278 -1.40 -2.41 4.37
N ILE A 279 -0.34 -1.65 4.64
CA ILE A 279 0.51 -1.05 3.60
C ILE A 279 1.23 -2.14 2.81
N SER A 280 1.83 -3.11 3.49
CA SER A 280 2.44 -4.30 2.89
C SER A 280 1.47 -4.96 1.91
N ARG A 281 0.27 -5.31 2.37
CA ARG A 281 -0.73 -5.98 1.52
C ARG A 281 -1.18 -5.11 0.34
N THR A 282 -1.27 -3.80 0.52
CA THR A 282 -1.62 -2.86 -0.56
C THR A 282 -0.53 -2.84 -1.63
N ARG A 283 0.74 -2.73 -1.22
CA ARG A 283 1.90 -2.80 -2.14
C ARG A 283 1.95 -4.11 -2.90
N ILE A 284 1.72 -5.22 -2.21
CA ILE A 284 1.69 -6.55 -2.83
C ILE A 284 0.52 -6.72 -3.79
N ASN A 285 -0.66 -6.21 -3.47
CA ASN A 285 -1.80 -6.25 -4.38
C ASN A 285 -1.53 -5.46 -5.67
N MET A 286 -0.81 -4.34 -5.57
CA MET A 286 -0.33 -3.59 -6.74
C MET A 286 0.65 -4.44 -7.55
N HIS A 287 1.67 -5.00 -6.92
CA HIS A 287 2.70 -5.79 -7.59
C HIS A 287 2.14 -7.05 -8.28
N ARG A 288 1.19 -7.77 -7.67
CA ARG A 288 0.48 -8.89 -8.31
C ARG A 288 -0.16 -8.51 -9.64
N LYS A 289 -0.82 -7.35 -9.67
CA LYS A 289 -1.46 -6.84 -10.88
C LYS A 289 -0.44 -6.45 -11.94
N ILE A 290 0.66 -5.82 -11.53
CA ILE A 290 1.78 -5.45 -12.41
C ILE A 290 2.40 -6.70 -13.04
N VAL A 291 2.75 -7.71 -12.23
CA VAL A 291 3.29 -8.99 -12.73
C VAL A 291 2.33 -9.65 -13.71
N LYS A 292 1.04 -9.68 -13.38
CA LYS A 292 0.02 -10.28 -14.26
C LYS A 292 -0.11 -9.52 -15.56
N HIS A 293 -0.08 -8.19 -15.51
CA HIS A 293 -0.13 -7.32 -16.68
C HIS A 293 1.11 -7.51 -17.55
N ALA A 294 2.30 -7.44 -16.96
CA ALA A 294 3.57 -7.62 -17.68
C ALA A 294 3.68 -9.02 -18.33
N ALA A 295 3.29 -10.07 -17.61
CA ALA A 295 3.30 -11.44 -18.14
C ALA A 295 2.39 -11.63 -19.37
N PHE A 296 1.30 -10.86 -19.46
CA PHE A 296 0.32 -10.98 -20.55
C PHE A 296 0.59 -10.03 -21.71
N THR A 297 1.05 -8.81 -21.43
CA THR A 297 1.19 -7.74 -22.44
C THR A 297 2.63 -7.45 -22.83
N GLY A 298 3.61 -7.82 -21.99
CA GLY A 298 5.00 -7.38 -22.12
C GLY A 298 5.22 -5.92 -21.71
N GLN A 299 4.20 -5.24 -21.14
CA GLN A 299 4.31 -3.82 -20.73
C GLN A 299 4.58 -3.71 -19.23
N TYR A 300 5.45 -2.78 -18.87
CA TYR A 300 5.92 -2.55 -17.52
C TYR A 300 5.60 -1.12 -17.06
N PRO A 301 5.40 -0.87 -15.76
CA PRO A 301 5.21 0.49 -15.28
C PRO A 301 6.50 1.29 -15.41
N VAL A 302 6.38 2.59 -15.67
CA VAL A 302 7.51 3.53 -15.68
C VAL A 302 7.67 4.28 -14.37
N ALA A 303 6.58 4.38 -13.59
CA ALA A 303 6.57 4.97 -12.26
C ALA A 303 5.43 4.42 -11.42
N ILE A 304 5.63 4.33 -10.11
CA ILE A 304 4.59 3.97 -9.15
C ILE A 304 4.73 4.89 -7.93
N LEU A 305 3.65 5.54 -7.56
CA LEU A 305 3.56 6.28 -6.31
C LEU A 305 2.34 5.80 -5.52
N SER A 306 2.60 5.11 -4.42
CA SER A 306 1.56 4.53 -3.56
C SER A 306 0.62 3.58 -4.31
N ASP A 307 -0.53 4.05 -4.72
CA ASP A 307 -1.60 3.35 -5.42
C ASP A 307 -1.80 3.78 -6.88
N CYS A 308 -0.96 4.69 -7.36
CA CYS A 308 -0.90 5.12 -8.75
C CYS A 308 0.24 4.43 -9.49
N ALA A 309 -0.04 3.86 -10.68
CA ALA A 309 0.96 3.32 -11.60
C ALA A 309 0.83 3.99 -12.97
N VAL A 310 1.96 4.34 -13.56
CA VAL A 310 2.07 5.02 -14.86
C VAL A 310 2.65 4.08 -15.91
N TYR A 311 2.02 4.02 -17.07
CA TYR A 311 2.44 3.23 -18.22
C TYR A 311 2.60 4.10 -19.47
N ALA A 312 3.54 3.76 -20.33
CA ALA A 312 3.65 4.37 -21.63
C ALA A 312 2.63 3.74 -22.60
N ALA A 313 1.89 4.56 -23.36
CA ALA A 313 0.85 4.10 -24.28
C ALA A 313 0.75 4.99 -25.53
N ASP A 314 0.19 4.45 -26.63
CA ASP A 314 -0.04 5.23 -27.85
C ASP A 314 -1.27 6.13 -27.73
N GLY A 315 -2.32 5.67 -27.03
CA GLY A 315 -3.51 6.46 -26.74
C GLY A 315 -3.45 7.14 -25.37
N ALA A 316 -4.44 7.97 -25.08
CA ALA A 316 -4.47 8.83 -23.91
C ALA A 316 -5.27 8.24 -22.72
N GLY A 317 -5.82 7.03 -22.85
CA GLY A 317 -6.66 6.43 -21.84
C GLY A 317 -6.19 5.06 -21.36
N PRO A 318 -6.69 4.60 -20.20
CA PRO A 318 -6.35 3.28 -19.67
C PRO A 318 -6.66 2.11 -20.60
N LEU A 319 -7.69 2.21 -21.43
CA LEU A 319 -8.07 1.15 -22.39
C LEU A 319 -7.08 0.99 -23.54
N ASP A 320 -6.15 1.94 -23.72
CA ASP A 320 -5.11 1.86 -24.76
C ASP A 320 -3.97 0.93 -24.38
N PHE A 321 -3.85 0.53 -23.10
CA PHE A 321 -2.84 -0.42 -22.65
C PHE A 321 -3.39 -1.54 -21.75
N LEU A 322 -4.53 -1.35 -21.09
CA LEU A 322 -5.14 -2.42 -20.29
C LEU A 322 -5.78 -3.48 -21.21
N PRO A 323 -5.46 -4.78 -21.01
CA PRO A 323 -5.95 -5.85 -21.89
C PRO A 323 -7.42 -6.19 -21.58
N TYR A 324 -8.33 -5.55 -22.30
CA TYR A 324 -9.76 -5.85 -22.29
C TYR A 324 -10.13 -6.64 -23.56
N ARG A 325 -11.00 -7.64 -23.42
CA ARG A 325 -11.64 -8.37 -24.52
C ARG A 325 -13.14 -8.41 -24.26
N GLU A 326 -13.95 -7.85 -25.14
CA GLU A 326 -15.42 -7.79 -24.98
C GLU A 326 -15.80 -7.29 -23.56
N ASP A 327 -15.28 -6.15 -23.18
CA ASP A 327 -15.45 -5.53 -21.85
C ASP A 327 -14.96 -6.37 -20.63
N LYS A 328 -14.31 -7.50 -20.86
CA LYS A 328 -13.76 -8.34 -19.81
C LYS A 328 -12.27 -8.06 -19.62
N PRO A 329 -11.84 -7.70 -18.40
CA PRO A 329 -10.45 -7.47 -18.09
C PRO A 329 -9.67 -8.79 -17.99
N LEU A 330 -8.36 -8.72 -18.08
CA LEU A 330 -7.48 -9.83 -17.76
C LEU A 330 -7.72 -10.33 -16.34
N PRO A 331 -8.04 -11.62 -16.13
CA PRO A 331 -8.25 -12.17 -14.79
C PRO A 331 -7.03 -11.96 -13.89
N GLY A 332 -7.24 -11.34 -12.72
CA GLY A 332 -6.19 -11.02 -11.74
C GLY A 332 -5.32 -9.81 -12.10
N GLY A 333 -5.52 -9.18 -13.26
CA GLY A 333 -4.89 -7.92 -13.66
C GLY A 333 -5.62 -6.68 -13.14
N PHE A 334 -5.29 -5.55 -13.73
CA PHE A 334 -6.01 -4.30 -13.47
C PHE A 334 -7.41 -4.36 -14.08
N LYS A 335 -8.40 -3.92 -13.32
CA LYS A 335 -9.79 -3.82 -13.75
C LYS A 335 -10.31 -2.42 -13.44
N LEU A 336 -10.87 -1.76 -14.45
CA LEU A 336 -11.56 -0.48 -14.29
C LEU A 336 -12.86 -0.66 -13.48
N GLY A 337 -13.16 0.29 -12.62
CA GLY A 337 -14.42 0.28 -11.87
C GLY A 337 -14.34 1.04 -10.55
N VAL A 338 -15.50 1.29 -9.96
CA VAL A 338 -15.66 2.12 -8.75
C VAL A 338 -15.25 1.40 -7.48
N ASN A 339 -15.38 0.07 -7.41
CA ASN A 339 -15.17 -0.68 -6.17
C ASN A 339 -13.74 -0.52 -5.63
N PRO A 340 -13.57 -0.53 -4.29
CA PRO A 340 -12.25 -0.55 -3.68
C PRO A 340 -11.36 -1.66 -4.24
N GLY A 341 -10.13 -1.32 -4.59
CA GLY A 341 -9.19 -2.25 -5.21
C GLY A 341 -9.26 -2.33 -6.73
N LEU A 342 -10.26 -1.75 -7.38
CA LEU A 342 -10.32 -1.55 -8.84
C LEU A 342 -9.63 -0.23 -9.19
N VAL A 343 -9.31 -0.03 -10.48
CA VAL A 343 -8.56 1.16 -10.91
C VAL A 343 -9.44 2.16 -11.65
N LYS A 344 -9.04 3.41 -11.60
CA LYS A 344 -9.56 4.54 -12.37
C LYS A 344 -8.44 5.19 -13.16
N HIS A 345 -8.78 6.02 -14.13
CA HIS A 345 -7.84 6.92 -14.77
C HIS A 345 -7.43 8.03 -13.78
N GLU A 346 -6.14 8.26 -13.59
CA GLU A 346 -5.65 9.32 -12.72
C GLU A 346 -5.24 10.57 -13.50
N GLY A 347 -4.68 10.39 -14.69
CA GLY A 347 -4.29 11.48 -15.57
C GLY A 347 -3.43 10.98 -16.73
N THR A 348 -3.23 11.85 -17.69
CA THR A 348 -2.41 11.58 -18.87
C THR A 348 -1.56 12.79 -19.22
N GLN A 349 -0.29 12.55 -19.47
CA GLN A 349 0.67 13.53 -19.97
C GLN A 349 1.39 12.97 -21.22
N SER A 350 1.98 13.82 -22.03
CA SER A 350 2.80 13.31 -23.15
C SER A 350 4.14 12.74 -22.65
N VAL A 351 4.71 11.80 -23.41
CA VAL A 351 6.07 11.31 -23.14
C VAL A 351 7.08 12.46 -23.16
N LEU A 352 6.95 13.39 -24.12
CA LEU A 352 7.80 14.58 -24.22
C LEU A 352 7.72 15.46 -22.97
N TRP A 353 6.52 15.63 -22.37
CA TRP A 353 6.40 16.33 -21.10
C TRP A 353 7.19 15.61 -20.00
N GLY A 354 7.06 14.29 -19.90
CA GLY A 354 7.75 13.50 -18.87
C GLY A 354 9.26 13.63 -18.95
N GLU A 355 9.83 13.49 -20.15
CA GLU A 355 11.27 13.67 -20.39
C GLU A 355 11.69 15.12 -20.11
N GLY A 356 10.91 16.11 -20.56
CA GLY A 356 11.19 17.52 -20.28
C GLY A 356 11.22 17.85 -18.79
N VAL A 357 10.34 17.24 -17.98
CA VAL A 357 10.35 17.40 -16.52
C VAL A 357 11.59 16.77 -15.90
N ARG A 358 11.97 15.55 -16.33
CA ARG A 358 13.18 14.87 -15.86
C ARG A 358 14.45 15.66 -16.21
N ASP A 359 14.53 16.20 -17.40
CA ASP A 359 15.65 17.06 -17.84
C ASP A 359 15.73 18.34 -17.03
N GLN A 360 14.59 19.01 -16.77
CA GLN A 360 14.54 20.25 -15.96
C GLN A 360 15.13 20.04 -14.57
N PHE A 361 14.87 18.88 -13.94
CA PHE A 361 15.38 18.56 -12.61
C PHE A 361 16.69 17.79 -12.63
N ASN A 362 17.25 17.47 -13.79
CA ASN A 362 18.41 16.58 -13.96
C ASN A 362 18.26 15.28 -13.16
N ALA A 363 17.07 14.70 -13.20
CA ALA A 363 16.66 13.53 -12.41
C ALA A 363 15.96 12.47 -13.30
N PRO A 364 16.71 11.60 -13.98
CA PRO A 364 16.15 10.61 -14.91
C PRO A 364 15.20 9.61 -14.23
N GLU A 365 15.33 9.43 -12.93
CA GLU A 365 14.46 8.57 -12.11
C GLU A 365 13.39 9.34 -11.32
N LEU A 366 13.12 10.60 -11.72
CA LEU A 366 12.05 11.38 -11.09
C LEU A 366 10.72 10.65 -11.22
N ASN A 367 10.01 10.50 -10.10
CA ASN A 367 8.74 9.79 -10.07
C ASN A 367 7.61 10.65 -10.68
N LEU A 368 7.37 10.47 -11.98
CA LEU A 368 6.37 11.22 -12.74
C LEU A 368 4.91 10.95 -12.27
N ALA A 369 4.66 9.88 -11.51
CA ALA A 369 3.34 9.61 -10.96
C ALA A 369 2.86 10.71 -9.99
N ARG A 370 3.78 11.51 -9.42
CA ARG A 370 3.45 12.68 -8.58
C ARG A 370 2.69 13.75 -9.34
N TYR A 371 2.99 13.90 -10.62
CA TYR A 371 2.55 15.01 -11.46
C TYR A 371 1.61 14.58 -12.58
N ILE A 372 1.34 13.29 -12.70
CA ILE A 372 0.60 12.72 -13.84
C ILE A 372 -0.82 13.28 -13.98
N LYS A 373 -1.42 13.70 -12.87
CA LYS A 373 -2.81 14.14 -12.81
C LYS A 373 -3.06 15.47 -13.50
N ASP A 374 -2.26 16.45 -13.22
CA ASP A 374 -2.45 17.84 -13.68
C ASP A 374 -1.24 18.41 -14.43
N GLY A 375 -0.14 17.66 -14.50
CA GLY A 375 1.10 18.08 -15.14
C GLY A 375 1.84 19.21 -14.42
N THR A 376 1.33 19.65 -13.26
CA THR A 376 1.91 20.79 -12.52
C THR A 376 3.04 20.29 -11.63
N VAL A 377 4.26 20.73 -11.94
CA VAL A 377 5.46 20.43 -11.14
C VAL A 377 5.75 21.65 -10.26
N THR A 378 5.63 21.49 -8.94
CA THR A 378 5.93 22.55 -7.98
C THR A 378 7.23 22.24 -7.25
N ASP A 379 8.07 23.27 -7.01
CA ASP A 379 9.34 23.13 -6.26
C ASP A 379 9.17 22.68 -4.80
N ALA A 380 7.93 22.69 -4.30
CA ALA A 380 7.61 22.32 -2.92
C ALA A 380 7.60 20.79 -2.65
N ASP A 381 7.64 19.95 -3.69
CA ASP A 381 7.54 18.48 -3.57
C ASP A 381 8.91 17.78 -3.36
N ASN A 382 9.98 18.53 -3.17
CA ASN A 382 11.33 17.99 -2.93
C ASN A 382 11.56 17.59 -1.46
N GLY A 383 10.62 16.94 -0.83
CA GLY A 383 10.90 16.34 0.48
C GLY A 383 9.76 16.34 1.49
N GLU A 384 8.88 15.38 1.40
CA GLU A 384 8.22 14.80 2.59
C GLU A 384 8.08 13.27 2.42
#